data_377b8c869ee091e5f89401ebfa161caa
#
_entry.id   377b8c869ee091e5f89401ebfa161caa
#
_cell.length_a   1.000
_cell.length_b   1.000
_cell.length_c   1.000
_cell.angle_alpha   90.00
_cell.angle_beta   90.00
_cell.angle_gamma   90.00
#
_symmetry.space_group_name_H-M   'P 1'
#
loop_
_entity.id
_entity.type
_entity.pdbx_description
1 polymer ?
#
loop_
_entity_poly.entity_id
_entity_poly.type
_entity_poly.pdbx_seq_one_letter_code
_entity_poly.pdbx_strand_id
1 'polypeptide(L)'
;MLTQDRQLLDTDLGYDLPSGLVELDMAGDFSRAVEGAADAHRRLERDLGRALAQYIVPLAFHVRWYFRVNLREIYHLCELRTTPQGHPDYRWVAQEMFRRVAEVHPRLARYARFVDLGPGDELERRKSERKIDEKLSALDQRVR
;
A
#
# COMPACT_ATOMS: atom_id res chain seq x y z
N MET A 1 9.47 -1.88 19.69
CA MET A 1 8.69 -3.12 19.57
C MET A 1 7.47 -2.81 18.73
N LEU A 2 7.23 -3.56 17.67
CA LEU A 2 6.04 -3.49 16.83
C LEU A 2 4.97 -4.41 17.41
N THR A 3 3.78 -3.89 17.69
CA THR A 3 2.63 -4.68 18.13
C THR A 3 1.49 -4.50 17.13
N GLN A 4 0.92 -5.59 16.69
CA GLN A 4 -0.21 -5.62 15.77
C GLN A 4 -1.24 -6.62 16.31
N ASP A 5 -2.49 -6.17 16.44
CA ASP A 5 -3.59 -7.07 16.73
C ASP A 5 -4.01 -7.84 15.48
N ARG A 6 -4.39 -9.08 15.69
CA ARG A 6 -4.97 -9.90 14.63
C ARG A 6 -6.30 -9.31 14.18
N GLN A 7 -6.37 -8.94 12.91
CA GLN A 7 -7.58 -8.45 12.26
C GLN A 7 -8.00 -9.43 11.18
N LEU A 8 -9.27 -9.77 11.17
CA LEU A 8 -9.85 -10.55 10.07
C LEU A 8 -10.18 -9.61 8.92
N LEU A 9 -9.96 -10.06 7.69
CA LEU A 9 -10.36 -9.35 6.49
C LEU A 9 -11.88 -9.42 6.34
N ASP A 10 -12.48 -8.29 5.97
CA ASP A 10 -13.91 -8.16 5.63
C ASP A 10 -14.11 -7.22 4.45
N THR A 11 -15.34 -7.00 4.07
CA THR A 11 -15.71 -6.14 2.92
C THR A 11 -16.42 -4.86 3.33
N ASP A 12 -16.51 -4.58 4.65
CA ASP A 12 -17.37 -3.53 5.19
C ASP A 12 -16.81 -2.12 4.96
N LEU A 13 -15.48 -2.00 4.78
CA LEU A 13 -14.82 -0.71 4.59
C LEU A 13 -14.77 -0.26 3.12
N GLY A 14 -15.32 -1.07 2.20
CA GLY A 14 -15.32 -0.77 0.78
C GLY A 14 -13.94 -0.83 0.13
N TYR A 15 -13.83 -0.26 -1.05
CA TYR A 15 -12.62 -0.23 -1.86
C TYR A 15 -12.54 1.05 -2.68
N ASP A 16 -11.33 1.41 -3.11
CA ASP A 16 -11.12 2.46 -4.10
C ASP A 16 -10.94 1.87 -5.50
N LEU A 17 -11.45 2.59 -6.50
CA LEU A 17 -11.24 2.25 -7.90
C LEU A 17 -9.88 2.80 -8.36
N PRO A 18 -8.93 1.94 -8.77
CA PRO A 18 -7.64 2.41 -9.29
C PRO A 18 -7.82 3.28 -10.54
N SER A 19 -7.16 4.44 -10.58
CA SER A 19 -7.27 5.41 -11.68
C SER A 19 -6.94 4.80 -13.05
N GLY A 20 -5.93 3.95 -13.13
CA GLY A 20 -5.55 3.28 -14.37
C GLY A 20 -6.63 2.37 -14.96
N LEU A 21 -7.56 1.84 -14.14
CA LEU A 21 -8.68 1.05 -14.64
C LEU A 21 -9.77 1.91 -15.28
N VAL A 22 -9.89 3.16 -14.84
CA VAL A 22 -10.78 4.14 -15.47
C VAL A 22 -10.27 4.50 -16.88
N GLU A 23 -8.97 4.73 -16.99
CA GLU A 23 -8.30 5.06 -18.26
C GLU A 23 -8.39 3.92 -19.27
N LEU A 24 -8.41 2.67 -18.81
CA LEU A 24 -8.51 1.47 -19.64
C LEU A 24 -9.95 0.99 -19.89
N ASP A 25 -10.97 1.74 -19.43
CA ASP A 25 -12.40 1.37 -19.52
C ASP A 25 -12.72 0.00 -18.85
N MET A 26 -11.94 -0.36 -17.81
CA MET A 26 -12.10 -1.62 -17.07
C MET A 26 -12.79 -1.44 -15.71
N ALA A 27 -13.24 -0.25 -15.39
CA ALA A 27 -13.84 0.09 -14.10
C ALA A 27 -15.05 -0.80 -13.77
N GLY A 28 -15.92 -1.05 -14.75
CA GLY A 28 -17.12 -1.86 -14.58
C GLY A 28 -16.80 -3.35 -14.33
N ASP A 29 -15.79 -3.90 -14.98
CA ASP A 29 -15.35 -5.28 -14.78
C ASP A 29 -14.75 -5.48 -13.40
N PHE A 30 -13.92 -4.54 -12.98
CA PHE A 30 -13.33 -4.53 -11.65
C PHE A 30 -14.40 -4.47 -10.56
N SER A 31 -15.34 -3.52 -10.66
CA SER A 31 -16.41 -3.38 -9.67
C SER A 31 -17.26 -4.65 -9.57
N ARG A 32 -17.65 -5.24 -10.69
CA ARG A 32 -18.40 -6.52 -10.68
C ARG A 32 -17.62 -7.65 -10.00
N ALA A 33 -16.33 -7.76 -10.24
CA ALA A 33 -15.50 -8.78 -9.62
C ALA A 33 -15.40 -8.59 -8.09
N VAL A 34 -15.17 -7.37 -7.64
CA VAL A 34 -15.03 -7.03 -6.22
C VAL A 34 -16.36 -7.18 -5.48
N GLU A 35 -17.47 -6.73 -6.07
CA GLU A 35 -18.81 -6.91 -5.52
C GLU A 35 -19.21 -8.39 -5.47
N GLY A 36 -18.88 -9.17 -6.49
CA GLY A 36 -19.07 -10.63 -6.48
C GLY A 36 -18.31 -11.32 -5.35
N ALA A 37 -17.10 -10.87 -5.05
CA ALA A 37 -16.33 -11.37 -3.92
C ALA A 37 -16.97 -10.96 -2.57
N ALA A 38 -17.52 -9.75 -2.46
CA ALA A 38 -18.25 -9.32 -1.27
C ALA A 38 -19.51 -10.14 -1.04
N ASP A 39 -20.27 -10.46 -2.09
CA ASP A 39 -21.43 -11.33 -1.99
C ASP A 39 -21.05 -12.76 -1.55
N ALA A 40 -19.97 -13.29 -2.08
CA ALA A 40 -19.45 -14.60 -1.68
C ALA A 40 -18.96 -14.56 -0.22
N HIS A 41 -18.26 -13.51 0.20
CA HIS A 41 -17.85 -13.33 1.59
C HIS A 41 -19.04 -13.37 2.55
N ARG A 42 -20.09 -12.58 2.27
CA ARG A 42 -21.31 -12.56 3.10
C ARG A 42 -22.00 -13.93 3.21
N ARG A 43 -22.00 -14.73 2.14
CA ARG A 43 -22.53 -16.11 2.17
C ARG A 43 -21.67 -17.01 3.03
N LEU A 44 -20.36 -17.02 2.81
CA LEU A 44 -19.43 -17.83 3.58
C LEU A 44 -19.40 -17.46 5.06
N GLU A 45 -19.53 -16.18 5.39
CA GLU A 45 -19.59 -15.73 6.79
C GLU A 45 -20.78 -16.31 7.53
N ARG A 46 -21.97 -16.36 6.88
CA ARG A 46 -23.17 -16.98 7.45
C ARG A 46 -23.03 -18.49 7.63
N ASP A 47 -22.42 -19.16 6.65
CA ASP A 47 -22.41 -20.61 6.59
C ASP A 47 -21.22 -21.22 7.35
N LEU A 48 -20.07 -20.56 7.34
CA LEU A 48 -18.79 -21.10 7.86
C LEU A 48 -18.15 -20.19 8.92
N GLY A 49 -18.72 -19.01 9.15
CA GLY A 49 -18.21 -18.04 10.11
C GLY A 49 -17.07 -17.17 9.57
N ARG A 50 -16.84 -16.06 10.26
CA ARG A 50 -15.96 -14.97 9.86
C ARG A 50 -14.50 -15.39 9.62
N ALA A 51 -14.01 -16.33 10.43
CA ALA A 51 -12.62 -16.79 10.34
C ALA A 51 -12.31 -17.50 9.01
N LEU A 52 -13.28 -18.17 8.41
CA LEU A 52 -13.12 -18.82 7.11
C LEU A 52 -13.52 -17.92 5.95
N ALA A 53 -14.51 -17.04 6.13
CA ALA A 53 -14.96 -16.13 5.09
C ALA A 53 -13.87 -15.16 4.63
N GLN A 54 -12.93 -14.76 5.50
CA GLN A 54 -11.85 -13.85 5.15
C GLN A 54 -10.97 -14.30 3.96
N TYR A 55 -10.89 -15.60 3.70
CA TYR A 55 -10.00 -16.11 2.64
C TYR A 55 -10.46 -15.76 1.22
N ILE A 56 -11.71 -15.32 1.05
CA ILE A 56 -12.20 -14.87 -0.26
C ILE A 56 -12.12 -13.35 -0.46
N VAL A 57 -11.73 -12.60 0.57
CA VAL A 57 -11.65 -11.13 0.51
C VAL A 57 -10.44 -10.72 -0.32
N PRO A 58 -10.63 -10.05 -1.49
CA PRO A 58 -9.53 -9.52 -2.28
C PRO A 58 -8.76 -8.42 -1.54
N LEU A 59 -7.47 -8.25 -1.89
CA LEU A 59 -6.64 -7.16 -1.38
C LEU A 59 -7.11 -5.74 -1.80
N ALA A 60 -8.10 -5.66 -2.69
CA ALA A 60 -8.74 -4.42 -3.09
C ALA A 60 -9.54 -3.77 -1.96
N PHE A 61 -10.05 -4.55 -0.99
CA PHE A 61 -10.81 -4.02 0.12
C PHE A 61 -9.95 -3.31 1.14
N HIS A 62 -10.45 -2.22 1.66
CA HIS A 62 -9.80 -1.47 2.73
C HIS A 62 -9.74 -2.28 4.01
N VAL A 63 -8.63 -2.18 4.71
CA VAL A 63 -8.39 -2.83 5.99
C VAL A 63 -8.08 -1.77 7.04
N ARG A 64 -8.79 -1.80 8.16
CA ARG A 64 -8.45 -0.98 9.32
C ARG A 64 -7.46 -1.74 10.19
N TRP A 65 -6.30 -1.12 10.44
CA TRP A 65 -5.29 -1.69 11.31
C TRP A 65 -4.59 -0.59 12.12
N TYR A 66 -3.96 -0.96 13.21
CA TYR A 66 -3.10 -0.07 13.96
C TYR A 66 -1.81 -0.79 14.35
N PHE A 67 -0.76 -0.02 14.52
CA PHE A 67 0.48 -0.51 15.08
C PHE A 67 1.09 0.53 16.02
N ARG A 68 1.81 0.05 17.01
CA ARG A 68 2.48 0.91 17.98
C ARG A 68 3.97 0.85 17.75
N VAL A 69 4.55 2.01 17.46
CA VAL A 69 5.98 2.16 17.13
C VAL A 69 6.59 3.33 17.86
N ASN A 70 7.91 3.30 18.02
CA ASN A 70 8.66 4.45 18.54
C ASN A 70 8.98 5.45 17.41
N LEU A 71 9.45 6.64 17.79
CA LEU A 71 9.72 7.72 16.85
C LEU A 71 10.80 7.37 15.82
N ARG A 72 11.84 6.62 16.19
CA ARG A 72 12.88 6.16 15.26
C ARG A 72 12.31 5.27 14.18
N GLU A 73 11.41 4.37 14.55
CA GLU A 73 10.74 3.48 13.58
C GLU A 73 9.82 4.27 12.63
N ILE A 74 9.12 5.30 13.14
CA ILE A 74 8.35 6.20 12.27
C ILE A 74 9.25 6.92 11.27
N TYR A 75 10.40 7.42 11.69
CA TYR A 75 11.35 8.04 10.76
C TYR A 75 11.80 7.07 9.69
N HIS A 76 12.28 5.91 10.11
CA HIS A 76 12.74 4.87 9.19
C HIS A 76 11.66 4.45 8.20
N LEU A 77 10.44 4.19 8.68
CA LEU A 77 9.31 3.80 7.85
C LEU A 77 8.94 4.92 6.85
N CYS A 78 8.79 6.16 7.33
CA CYS A 78 8.39 7.26 6.47
C CYS A 78 9.49 7.61 5.46
N GLU A 79 10.75 7.67 5.86
CA GLU A 79 11.87 7.94 4.95
C GLU A 79 12.00 6.85 3.86
N LEU A 80 11.82 5.58 4.24
CA LEU A 80 11.87 4.46 3.31
C LEU A 80 10.67 4.42 2.36
N ARG A 81 9.46 4.66 2.88
CA ARG A 81 8.21 4.45 2.12
C ARG A 81 7.72 5.67 1.36
N THR A 82 8.29 6.85 1.60
CA THR A 82 7.96 8.06 0.82
C THR A 82 8.86 8.25 -0.40
N THR A 83 9.85 7.38 -0.62
CA THR A 83 10.77 7.50 -1.77
C THR A 83 10.01 7.50 -3.12
N PRO A 84 10.46 8.28 -4.12
CA PRO A 84 9.76 8.46 -5.39
C PRO A 84 9.50 7.16 -6.18
N GLN A 85 10.34 6.13 -5.98
CA GLN A 85 10.21 4.83 -6.64
C GLN A 85 9.09 3.96 -6.06
N GLY A 86 8.52 4.39 -4.93
CA GLY A 86 7.48 3.65 -4.24
C GLY A 86 6.14 3.64 -4.99
N HIS A 87 5.34 2.58 -4.76
CA HIS A 87 3.96 2.56 -5.28
C HIS A 87 3.17 3.73 -4.68
N PRO A 88 2.36 4.46 -5.47
CA PRO A 88 1.65 5.65 -5.03
C PRO A 88 0.85 5.47 -3.74
N ASP A 89 0.14 4.35 -3.59
CA ASP A 89 -0.76 4.11 -2.44
C ASP A 89 -0.01 4.03 -1.12
N TYR A 90 1.01 3.15 -1.00
CA TYR A 90 1.74 3.06 0.26
C TYR A 90 2.59 4.30 0.53
N ARG A 91 3.04 4.97 -0.53
CA ARG A 91 3.76 6.23 -0.44
C ARG A 91 2.87 7.32 0.15
N TRP A 92 1.64 7.44 -0.35
CA TRP A 92 0.64 8.35 0.19
C TRP A 92 0.35 8.07 1.67
N VAL A 93 0.16 6.80 2.04
CA VAL A 93 -0.04 6.41 3.45
C VAL A 93 1.12 6.85 4.33
N ALA A 94 2.36 6.62 3.90
CA ALA A 94 3.55 7.00 4.65
C ALA A 94 3.69 8.54 4.78
N GLN A 95 3.33 9.29 3.74
CA GLN A 95 3.29 10.75 3.77
C GLN A 95 2.25 11.26 4.77
N GLU A 96 1.04 10.67 4.78
CA GLU A 96 0.01 11.04 5.75
C GLU A 96 0.42 10.70 7.19
N MET A 97 1.02 9.54 7.41
CA MET A 97 1.57 9.18 8.72
C MET A 97 2.58 10.22 9.19
N PHE A 98 3.50 10.63 8.33
CA PHE A 98 4.49 11.66 8.67
C PHE A 98 3.84 13.01 8.95
N ARG A 99 2.85 13.45 8.16
CA ARG A 99 2.11 14.71 8.39
C ARG A 99 1.46 14.71 9.77
N ARG A 100 0.82 13.60 10.18
CA ARG A 100 0.21 13.47 11.52
C ARG A 100 1.26 13.53 12.64
N VAL A 101 2.42 12.91 12.45
CA VAL A 101 3.52 13.01 13.41
C VAL A 101 4.04 14.46 13.50
N ALA A 102 4.16 15.15 12.37
CA ALA A 102 4.63 16.52 12.32
C ALA A 102 3.65 17.52 12.99
N GLU A 103 2.34 17.28 12.87
CA GLU A 103 1.31 18.07 13.58
C GLU A 103 1.47 17.98 15.11
N VAL A 104 1.70 16.78 15.62
CA VAL A 104 1.78 16.54 17.09
C VAL A 104 3.19 16.83 17.63
N HIS A 105 4.22 16.54 16.85
CA HIS A 105 5.63 16.64 17.26
C HIS A 105 6.50 17.45 16.27
N PRO A 106 6.19 18.72 16.00
CA PRO A 106 6.86 19.49 14.94
C PRO A 106 8.36 19.66 15.18
N ARG A 107 8.80 19.77 16.44
CA ARG A 107 10.22 19.87 16.79
C ARG A 107 11.00 18.60 16.51
N LEU A 108 10.37 17.45 16.61
CA LEU A 108 10.99 16.15 16.36
C LEU A 108 10.93 15.79 14.88
N ALA A 109 9.80 16.04 14.22
CA ALA A 109 9.60 15.74 12.79
C ALA A 109 10.68 16.35 11.88
N ARG A 110 11.25 17.52 12.22
CA ARG A 110 12.34 18.18 11.47
C ARG A 110 13.61 17.33 11.30
N TYR A 111 13.79 16.28 12.09
CA TYR A 111 14.95 15.40 12.00
C TYR A 111 14.77 14.26 10.99
N ALA A 112 13.57 13.99 10.53
CA ALA A 112 13.28 13.04 9.44
C ALA A 112 13.59 13.72 8.09
N ARG A 113 14.87 13.77 7.72
CA ARG A 113 15.40 14.60 6.62
C ARG A 113 15.14 14.01 5.24
N PHE A 114 14.86 12.72 5.15
CA PHE A 114 14.72 11.99 3.90
C PHE A 114 13.27 11.66 3.55
N VAL A 115 12.31 12.20 4.31
CA VAL A 115 10.89 12.08 4.00
C VAL A 115 10.58 12.93 2.77
N ASP A 116 10.09 12.28 1.73
CA ASP A 116 9.65 12.94 0.50
C ASP A 116 8.13 13.15 0.52
N LEU A 117 7.71 14.41 0.61
CA LEU A 117 6.29 14.82 0.59
C LEU A 117 5.84 15.31 -0.80
N GLY A 118 6.70 15.22 -1.79
CA GLY A 118 6.38 15.59 -3.16
C GLY A 118 5.35 14.64 -3.80
N PRO A 119 4.82 15.01 -4.97
CA PRO A 119 3.97 14.12 -5.75
C PRO A 119 4.75 12.87 -6.16
N GLY A 120 4.05 11.75 -6.33
CA GLY A 120 4.62 10.54 -6.90
C GLY A 120 5.03 10.79 -8.36
N ASP A 121 6.20 10.32 -8.75
CA ASP A 121 6.61 10.34 -10.14
C ASP A 121 6.68 8.89 -10.67
N GLU A 122 5.66 8.51 -11.44
CA GLU A 122 5.61 7.22 -12.12
C GLU A 122 6.79 7.04 -13.09
N LEU A 123 7.31 8.16 -13.60
CA LEU A 123 8.47 8.19 -14.48
C LEU A 123 9.76 7.76 -13.76
N GLU A 124 9.93 8.13 -12.49
CA GLU A 124 11.09 7.75 -11.67
C GLU A 124 11.10 6.23 -11.40
N ARG A 125 9.95 5.63 -11.16
CA ARG A 125 9.82 4.18 -11.03
C ARG A 125 10.25 3.48 -12.31
N ARG A 126 9.73 3.89 -13.46
CA ARG A 126 10.10 3.32 -14.78
C ARG A 126 11.58 3.50 -15.11
N LYS A 127 12.17 4.64 -14.74
CA LYS A 127 13.62 4.87 -14.89
C LYS A 127 14.43 3.93 -14.01
N SER A 128 13.97 3.68 -12.79
CA SER A 128 14.65 2.75 -11.86
C SER A 128 14.55 1.30 -12.33
N GLU A 129 13.40 0.88 -12.84
CA GLU A 129 13.19 -0.44 -13.42
C GLU A 129 14.11 -0.65 -14.65
N ARG A 130 14.16 0.31 -15.57
CA ARG A 130 15.10 0.24 -16.73
C ARG A 130 16.57 0.12 -16.32
N LYS A 131 17.01 0.87 -15.30
CA LYS A 131 18.39 0.75 -14.79
C LYS A 131 18.68 -0.61 -14.18
N ILE A 132 17.69 -1.27 -13.58
CA ILE A 132 17.83 -2.63 -13.07
C ILE A 132 17.96 -3.62 -14.23
N ASP A 133 17.10 -3.51 -15.25
CA ASP A 133 17.10 -4.38 -16.42
C ASP A 133 18.41 -4.25 -17.21
N GLU A 134 18.91 -3.03 -17.38
CA GLU A 134 20.22 -2.77 -18.01
C GLU A 134 21.38 -3.43 -17.22
N LYS A 135 21.35 -3.35 -15.89
CA LYS A 135 22.36 -4.00 -15.04
C LYS A 135 22.28 -5.52 -15.12
N LEU A 136 21.09 -6.09 -15.10
CA LEU A 136 20.88 -7.54 -15.24
C LEU A 136 21.35 -8.03 -16.60
N SER A 137 21.00 -7.32 -17.68
CA SER A 137 21.46 -7.66 -19.03
C SER A 137 22.97 -7.58 -19.17
N ALA A 138 23.62 -6.60 -18.55
CA ALA A 138 25.07 -6.48 -18.56
C ALA A 138 25.77 -7.58 -17.74
N LEU A 139 25.15 -8.08 -16.66
CA LEU A 139 25.64 -9.22 -15.88
C LEU A 139 25.52 -10.52 -16.69
N ASP A 140 24.40 -10.76 -17.35
CA ASP A 140 24.19 -11.95 -18.19
C ASP A 140 25.20 -12.04 -19.36
N GLN A 141 25.59 -10.89 -19.92
CA GLN A 141 26.62 -10.82 -20.97
C GLN A 141 28.04 -11.12 -20.46
N ARG A 142 28.28 -10.91 -19.16
CA ARG A 142 29.59 -11.20 -18.54
C ARG A 142 29.77 -12.66 -18.10
N VAL A 143 28.66 -13.37 -17.94
CA VAL A 143 28.64 -14.79 -17.48
C VAL A 143 28.65 -15.77 -18.65
N ARG A 144 28.39 -15.28 -19.89
CA ARG A 144 28.56 -16.04 -21.14
C ARG A 144 29.94 -15.84 -21.73
#